data_2d671a996743f0e1409f0ef13f4b63e3
#
_entry.id   2d671a996743f0e1409f0ef13f4b63e3
#
_cell.length_a   1.000
_cell.length_b   1.000
_cell.length_c   1.000
_cell.angle_alpha   90.00
_cell.angle_beta   90.00
_cell.angle_gamma   90.00
#
_symmetry.space_group_name_H-M   'P 1'
#
loop_
_entity.id
_entity.type
_entity.pdbx_description
1 polymer ?
#
loop_
_entity_poly.entity_id
_entity_poly.type
_entity_poly.pdbx_seq_one_letter_code
_entity_poly.pdbx_strand_id
1 'polypeptide(L)'
;MFQIKNEAQRATVYLYGTIGADFWDEDSSNTAKNFAATLDGLSPKPLDIRIDSCGGDVYEGFAIASAIQRYEGETTVYVDGIAASAASYIAVMADKVIMNDFAQLMIHDAWTYTCGNSAELLVAAERLDAVDAAIAGIIAARSGMDVEDVRAAMDAETWYDGAAAVDAGLADEVIETDQRVAASIDRAILARFKHVPEEAIEALASPEAEETEGKSHAANTMQQNEGSRLLVLGNRVYQTKE
;
A
#
# COMPACT_ATOMS: atom_id res chain seq x y z
N MET A 1 9.42 -10.07 8.97
CA MET A 1 9.50 -9.16 10.18
C MET A 1 9.79 -7.76 9.68
N PHE A 2 9.11 -6.73 10.18
CA PHE A 2 9.37 -5.34 9.78
C PHE A 2 10.84 -4.95 9.97
N GLN A 3 11.37 -4.15 9.05
CA GLN A 3 12.68 -3.56 9.27
C GLN A 3 12.55 -2.48 10.35
N ILE A 4 13.37 -2.58 11.39
CA ILE A 4 13.34 -1.67 12.53
C ILE A 4 14.73 -1.12 12.76
N LYS A 5 14.84 0.21 12.90
CA LYS A 5 15.99 0.87 13.49
C LYS A 5 15.59 1.35 14.87
N ASN A 6 16.11 0.72 15.90
CA ASN A 6 15.77 1.06 17.29
C ASN A 6 16.94 1.82 17.92
N GLU A 7 16.93 3.13 17.81
CA GLU A 7 17.92 4.03 18.39
C GLU A 7 17.55 4.43 19.82
N ALA A 8 18.45 5.01 20.56
CA ALA A 8 18.22 5.33 21.97
C ALA A 8 17.05 6.31 22.19
N GLN A 9 16.87 7.28 21.30
CA GLN A 9 15.88 8.36 21.45
C GLN A 9 14.69 8.25 20.50
N ARG A 10 14.76 7.42 19.46
CA ARG A 10 13.75 7.30 18.40
C ARG A 10 13.77 5.89 17.81
N ALA A 11 12.64 5.41 17.38
CA ALA A 11 12.55 4.18 16.60
C ALA A 11 12.05 4.51 15.19
N THR A 12 12.49 3.73 14.20
CA THR A 12 11.99 3.81 12.83
C THR A 12 11.52 2.44 12.40
N VAL A 13 10.29 2.36 11.88
CA VAL A 13 9.68 1.16 11.30
C VAL A 13 9.40 1.42 9.83
N TYR A 14 9.73 0.45 8.97
CA TYR A 14 9.50 0.55 7.53
C TYR A 14 8.29 -0.30 7.13
N LEU A 15 7.29 0.33 6.54
CA LEU A 15 6.07 -0.29 5.99
C LEU A 15 6.13 -0.19 4.46
N TYR A 16 7.00 -1.02 3.88
CA TYR A 16 7.26 -1.04 2.44
C TYR A 16 6.63 -2.28 1.81
N GLY A 17 6.10 -2.11 0.58
CA GLY A 17 5.45 -3.19 -0.16
C GLY A 17 3.98 -3.42 0.23
N THR A 18 3.45 -4.60 -0.03
CA THR A 18 2.03 -4.93 0.13
C THR A 18 1.64 -5.07 1.61
N ILE A 19 0.50 -4.49 1.99
CA ILE A 19 -0.14 -4.70 3.30
C ILE A 19 -0.81 -6.06 3.31
N GLY A 20 -0.47 -6.89 4.31
CA GLY A 20 -1.01 -8.23 4.46
C GLY A 20 0.05 -9.33 4.36
N ALA A 21 -0.41 -10.58 4.31
CA ALA A 21 0.47 -11.73 4.22
C ALA A 21 1.05 -11.88 2.81
N ASP A 22 2.37 -12.07 2.74
CA ASP A 22 3.00 -12.54 1.53
C ASP A 22 2.97 -14.07 1.53
N PHE A 23 2.37 -14.67 0.49
CA PHE A 23 2.27 -16.13 0.34
C PHE A 23 3.62 -16.83 0.17
N TRP A 24 4.64 -16.08 -0.24
CA TRP A 24 5.96 -16.63 -0.56
C TRP A 24 7.01 -16.33 0.50
N ASP A 25 6.76 -15.32 1.36
CA ASP A 25 7.68 -14.91 2.42
C ASP A 25 6.89 -14.38 3.64
N GLU A 26 6.49 -15.30 4.53
CA GLU A 26 5.77 -14.94 5.75
C GLU A 26 6.58 -14.03 6.69
N ASP A 27 7.91 -14.10 6.62
CA ASP A 27 8.79 -13.31 7.49
C ASP A 27 8.90 -11.85 7.06
N SER A 28 8.70 -11.55 5.76
CA SER A 28 8.69 -10.18 5.22
C SER A 28 7.29 -9.58 5.13
N SER A 29 6.24 -10.31 5.52
CA SER A 29 4.86 -9.86 5.38
C SER A 29 4.51 -8.69 6.32
N ASN A 30 3.86 -7.66 5.76
CA ASN A 30 3.36 -6.48 6.45
C ASN A 30 2.00 -6.77 7.12
N THR A 31 1.98 -7.74 8.03
CA THR A 31 0.77 -8.08 8.77
C THR A 31 0.63 -7.25 10.04
N ALA A 32 -0.59 -7.02 10.46
CA ALA A 32 -0.91 -6.34 11.72
C ALA A 32 -0.29 -7.06 12.93
N LYS A 33 -0.25 -8.39 12.90
CA LYS A 33 0.38 -9.20 13.94
C LYS A 33 1.86 -8.87 14.08
N ASN A 34 2.58 -8.82 12.96
CA ASN A 34 4.01 -8.52 12.96
C ASN A 34 4.25 -7.05 13.35
N PHE A 35 3.39 -6.12 12.89
CA PHE A 35 3.48 -4.71 13.24
C PHE A 35 3.24 -4.48 14.73
N ALA A 36 2.18 -5.04 15.30
CA ALA A 36 1.89 -4.92 16.73
C ALA A 36 3.01 -5.52 17.58
N ALA A 37 3.49 -6.72 17.25
CA ALA A 37 4.62 -7.34 17.97
C ALA A 37 5.89 -6.49 17.89
N THR A 38 6.08 -5.76 16.79
CA THR A 38 7.17 -4.80 16.64
C THR A 38 7.03 -3.64 17.61
N LEU A 39 5.84 -3.03 17.67
CA LEU A 39 5.58 -1.90 18.57
C LEU A 39 5.64 -2.31 20.05
N ASP A 40 5.10 -3.49 20.40
CA ASP A 40 5.15 -4.03 21.77
C ASP A 40 6.58 -4.25 22.26
N GLY A 41 7.53 -4.49 21.36
CA GLY A 41 8.95 -4.61 21.65
C GLY A 41 9.68 -3.28 21.82
N LEU A 42 9.02 -2.15 21.57
CA LEU A 42 9.59 -0.82 21.72
C LEU A 42 9.16 -0.20 23.06
N SER A 43 10.10 0.38 23.78
CA SER A 43 9.74 1.28 24.89
C SER A 43 9.08 2.53 24.29
N PRO A 44 8.08 3.14 24.95
CA PRO A 44 7.46 4.37 24.47
C PRO A 44 8.49 5.46 24.21
N LYS A 45 8.61 5.89 22.96
CA LYS A 45 9.49 6.95 22.46
C LYS A 45 9.00 7.41 21.10
N PRO A 46 9.47 8.54 20.57
CA PRO A 46 9.10 8.96 19.21
C PRO A 46 9.33 7.84 18.18
N LEU A 47 8.32 7.60 17.36
CA LEU A 47 8.27 6.55 16.35
C LEU A 47 8.11 7.17 14.96
N ASP A 48 9.08 6.93 14.10
CA ASP A 48 8.98 7.22 12.68
C ASP A 48 8.48 5.97 11.95
N ILE A 49 7.48 6.14 11.11
CA ILE A 49 6.93 5.09 10.25
C ILE A 49 7.16 5.53 8.81
N ARG A 50 8.03 4.84 8.11
CA ARG A 50 8.32 5.12 6.70
C ARG A 50 7.44 4.25 5.82
N ILE A 51 6.69 4.87 4.91
CA ILE A 51 5.71 4.19 4.06
C ILE A 51 6.12 4.32 2.58
N ASP A 52 6.15 3.16 1.91
CA ASP A 52 6.24 3.03 0.46
C ASP A 52 5.39 1.81 0.06
N SER A 53 4.08 2.01 -0.10
CA SER A 53 3.11 0.92 -0.23
C SER A 53 1.91 1.31 -1.08
N CYS A 54 1.54 0.42 -2.01
CA CYS A 54 0.30 0.51 -2.77
C CYS A 54 -0.93 -0.03 -2.02
N GLY A 55 -0.81 -0.31 -0.71
CA GLY A 55 -1.90 -0.88 0.09
C GLY A 55 -1.94 -2.40 0.06
N GLY A 56 -3.13 -2.96 0.23
CA GLY A 56 -3.33 -4.42 0.31
C GLY A 56 -4.59 -4.79 1.09
N ASP A 57 -4.48 -5.72 2.04
CA ASP A 57 -5.62 -6.19 2.82
C ASP A 57 -6.18 -5.12 3.74
N VAL A 58 -7.48 -4.85 3.61
CA VAL A 58 -8.19 -3.80 4.36
C VAL A 58 -8.17 -4.06 5.86
N TYR A 59 -8.39 -5.30 6.30
CA TYR A 59 -8.49 -5.61 7.73
C TYR A 59 -7.13 -5.61 8.41
N GLU A 60 -6.10 -6.04 7.72
CA GLU A 60 -4.71 -5.86 8.16
C GLU A 60 -4.38 -4.36 8.27
N GLY A 61 -4.80 -3.57 7.30
CA GLY A 61 -4.67 -2.12 7.33
C GLY A 61 -5.35 -1.48 8.53
N PHE A 62 -6.62 -1.82 8.82
CA PHE A 62 -7.32 -1.31 10.01
C PHE A 62 -6.62 -1.70 11.32
N ALA A 63 -6.10 -2.90 11.40
CA ALA A 63 -5.42 -3.36 12.60
C ALA A 63 -4.06 -2.67 12.79
N ILE A 64 -3.32 -2.39 11.71
CA ILE A 64 -2.09 -1.58 11.74
C ILE A 64 -2.41 -0.14 12.16
N ALA A 65 -3.40 0.50 11.52
CA ALA A 65 -3.88 1.84 11.85
C ALA A 65 -4.25 1.96 13.33
N SER A 66 -4.98 0.96 13.84
CA SER A 66 -5.34 0.88 15.26
C SER A 66 -4.12 0.68 16.18
N ALA A 67 -3.08 -0.02 15.73
CA ALA A 67 -1.84 -0.18 16.50
C ALA A 67 -1.08 1.15 16.61
N ILE A 68 -1.02 1.93 15.52
CA ILE A 68 -0.44 3.27 15.51
C ILE A 68 -1.17 4.18 16.50
N GLN A 69 -2.51 4.21 16.45
CA GLN A 69 -3.33 5.04 17.34
C GLN A 69 -3.15 4.70 18.83
N ARG A 70 -2.87 3.44 19.15
CA ARG A 70 -2.65 3.00 20.55
C ARG A 70 -1.22 3.19 21.04
N TYR A 71 -0.30 3.54 20.17
CA TYR A 71 1.08 3.72 20.56
C TYR A 71 1.22 4.94 21.51
N GLU A 72 1.94 4.78 22.63
CA GLU A 72 2.05 5.82 23.66
C GLU A 72 3.06 6.92 23.34
N GLY A 73 3.93 6.72 22.34
CA GLY A 73 4.89 7.74 21.87
C GLY A 73 4.32 8.58 20.74
N GLU A 74 4.92 9.73 20.48
CA GLU A 74 4.61 10.54 19.31
C GLU A 74 4.93 9.77 18.03
N THR A 75 3.99 9.75 17.06
CA THR A 75 4.12 9.04 15.80
C THR A 75 4.25 10.01 14.64
N THR A 76 5.25 9.78 13.79
CA THR A 76 5.41 10.53 12.53
C THR A 76 5.47 9.55 11.37
N VAL A 77 4.58 9.70 10.41
CA VAL A 77 4.65 9.00 9.13
C VAL A 77 5.43 9.83 8.14
N TYR A 78 6.31 9.17 7.40
CA TYR A 78 7.00 9.70 6.22
C TYR A 78 6.56 8.90 5.01
N VAL A 79 5.91 9.54 4.05
CA VAL A 79 5.58 8.92 2.76
C VAL A 79 6.78 9.09 1.85
N ASP A 80 7.49 7.98 1.62
CA ASP A 80 8.75 8.01 0.88
C ASP A 80 8.56 8.04 -0.63
N GLY A 81 7.59 7.31 -1.14
CA GLY A 81 7.23 7.28 -2.55
C GLY A 81 5.72 7.25 -2.73
N ILE A 82 5.05 6.28 -2.14
CA ILE A 82 3.59 6.14 -2.26
C ILE A 82 2.95 5.67 -0.95
N ALA A 83 1.76 6.21 -0.67
CA ALA A 83 0.83 5.67 0.32
C ALA A 83 -0.55 5.56 -0.33
N ALA A 84 -0.83 4.43 -0.99
CA ALA A 84 -2.10 4.24 -1.71
C ALA A 84 -3.00 3.22 -1.03
N SER A 85 -4.33 3.37 -1.22
CA SER A 85 -5.32 2.41 -0.74
C SER A 85 -5.20 2.19 0.78
N ALA A 86 -5.00 0.95 1.26
CA ALA A 86 -4.85 0.66 2.68
C ALA A 86 -3.70 1.45 3.33
N ALA A 87 -2.63 1.75 2.61
CA ALA A 87 -1.51 2.53 3.13
C ALA A 87 -1.89 4.00 3.38
N SER A 88 -2.85 4.57 2.65
CA SER A 88 -3.27 5.96 2.83
C SER A 88 -3.96 6.18 4.18
N TYR A 89 -4.93 5.34 4.55
CA TYR A 89 -5.58 5.49 5.84
C TYR A 89 -4.72 5.00 7.01
N ILE A 90 -3.73 4.15 6.78
CA ILE A 90 -2.68 3.86 7.78
C ILE A 90 -1.84 5.13 8.04
N ALA A 91 -1.41 5.81 6.97
CA ALA A 91 -0.58 7.00 7.07
C ALA A 91 -1.26 8.11 7.90
N VAL A 92 -2.53 8.38 7.62
CA VAL A 92 -3.27 9.48 8.27
C VAL A 92 -3.62 9.21 9.74
N MET A 93 -3.34 8.02 10.27
CA MET A 93 -3.56 7.70 11.70
C MET A 93 -2.42 8.14 12.61
N ALA A 94 -1.28 8.58 12.06
CA ALA A 94 -0.18 9.13 12.84
C ALA A 94 -0.46 10.56 13.34
N ASP A 95 0.24 10.98 14.37
CA ASP A 95 0.15 12.34 14.89
C ASP A 95 0.63 13.37 13.88
N LYS A 96 1.65 13.02 13.07
CA LYS A 96 2.19 13.83 11.99
C LYS A 96 2.39 13.03 10.73
N VAL A 97 2.05 13.61 9.57
CA VAL A 97 2.27 13.03 8.24
C VAL A 97 3.13 13.97 7.41
N ILE A 98 4.27 13.50 6.95
CA ILE A 98 5.22 14.22 6.12
C ILE A 98 5.34 13.48 4.78
N MET A 99 5.27 14.19 3.68
CA MET A 99 5.44 13.61 2.35
C MET A 99 6.70 14.14 1.69
N ASN A 100 7.41 13.30 0.93
CA ASN A 100 8.39 13.80 0.00
C ASN A 100 7.69 14.56 -1.14
N ASP A 101 8.36 15.53 -1.74
CA ASP A 101 7.81 16.41 -2.80
C ASP A 101 7.33 15.64 -4.04
N PHE A 102 7.89 14.47 -4.31
CA PHE A 102 7.52 13.56 -5.41
C PHE A 102 6.59 12.42 -4.97
N ALA A 103 6.28 12.31 -3.67
CA ALA A 103 5.45 11.22 -3.17
C ALA A 103 3.97 11.40 -3.53
N GLN A 104 3.26 10.28 -3.59
CA GLN A 104 1.83 10.25 -3.90
C GLN A 104 1.04 9.62 -2.75
N LEU A 105 -0.11 10.21 -2.46
CA LEU A 105 -1.11 9.61 -1.58
C LEU A 105 -2.38 9.36 -2.42
N MET A 106 -3.00 8.17 -2.28
CA MET A 106 -4.19 7.84 -3.05
C MET A 106 -5.26 7.19 -2.20
N ILE A 107 -6.48 7.67 -2.37
CA ILE A 107 -7.67 7.12 -1.75
C ILE A 107 -8.65 6.60 -2.79
N HIS A 108 -9.25 5.44 -2.53
CA HIS A 108 -10.28 4.85 -3.38
C HIS A 108 -11.18 3.92 -2.58
N ASP A 109 -12.31 3.51 -3.18
CA ASP A 109 -13.21 2.52 -2.61
C ASP A 109 -12.55 1.14 -2.53
N ALA A 110 -12.90 0.39 -1.50
CA ALA A 110 -12.46 -0.98 -1.33
C ALA A 110 -13.01 -1.87 -2.45
N TRP A 111 -12.23 -2.83 -2.89
CA TRP A 111 -12.65 -3.76 -3.91
C TRP A 111 -12.31 -5.22 -3.53
N THR A 112 -13.01 -6.16 -4.11
CA THR A 112 -12.78 -7.58 -3.88
C THR A 112 -13.05 -8.41 -5.13
N TYR A 113 -12.47 -9.59 -5.18
CA TYR A 113 -12.88 -10.62 -6.13
C TYR A 113 -13.90 -11.54 -5.47
N THR A 114 -15.08 -11.63 -6.04
CA THR A 114 -16.13 -12.52 -5.55
C THR A 114 -16.91 -13.12 -6.71
N CYS A 115 -17.49 -14.28 -6.50
CA CYS A 115 -18.42 -14.91 -7.42
C CYS A 115 -19.58 -15.51 -6.62
N GLY A 116 -20.77 -15.51 -7.21
CA GLY A 116 -21.95 -16.02 -6.56
C GLY A 116 -23.22 -15.73 -7.34
N ASN A 117 -24.37 -16.09 -6.80
CA ASN A 117 -25.65 -15.69 -7.31
C ASN A 117 -25.96 -14.22 -6.95
N SER A 118 -27.06 -13.67 -7.48
CA SER A 118 -27.44 -12.28 -7.28
C SER A 118 -27.50 -11.86 -5.79
N ALA A 119 -28.06 -12.69 -4.94
CA ALA A 119 -28.19 -12.39 -3.51
C ALA A 119 -26.81 -12.35 -2.81
N GLU A 120 -25.91 -13.27 -3.16
CA GLU A 120 -24.55 -13.32 -2.61
C GLU A 120 -23.70 -12.13 -3.06
N LEU A 121 -23.87 -11.68 -4.32
CA LEU A 121 -23.19 -10.50 -4.83
C LEU A 121 -23.69 -9.22 -4.16
N LEU A 122 -24.99 -9.10 -3.89
CA LEU A 122 -25.54 -7.97 -3.14
C LEU A 122 -24.99 -7.91 -1.72
N VAL A 123 -24.88 -9.03 -1.02
CA VAL A 123 -24.26 -9.10 0.31
C VAL A 123 -22.79 -8.69 0.27
N ALA A 124 -22.06 -9.05 -0.79
CA ALA A 124 -20.67 -8.62 -0.95
C ALA A 124 -20.57 -7.11 -1.16
N ALA A 125 -21.47 -6.53 -1.96
CA ALA A 125 -21.54 -5.09 -2.17
C ALA A 125 -21.85 -4.32 -0.89
N GLU A 126 -22.82 -4.78 -0.08
CA GLU A 126 -23.14 -4.18 1.23
C GLU A 126 -21.95 -4.20 2.19
N ARG A 127 -21.12 -5.27 2.15
CA ARG A 127 -19.91 -5.34 2.96
C ARG A 127 -18.83 -4.36 2.52
N LEU A 128 -18.65 -4.17 1.22
CA LEU A 128 -17.72 -3.18 0.68
C LEU A 128 -18.17 -1.78 1.08
N ASP A 129 -19.45 -1.45 0.94
CA ASP A 129 -19.99 -0.15 1.33
C ASP A 129 -19.78 0.16 2.83
N ALA A 130 -19.89 -0.86 3.69
CA ALA A 130 -19.60 -0.70 5.11
C ALA A 130 -18.09 -0.46 5.38
N VAL A 131 -17.21 -1.10 4.61
CA VAL A 131 -15.76 -0.87 4.66
C VAL A 131 -15.44 0.55 4.20
N ASP A 132 -16.01 0.99 3.07
CA ASP A 132 -15.81 2.34 2.53
C ASP A 132 -16.27 3.42 3.50
N ALA A 133 -17.40 3.20 4.17
CA ALA A 133 -17.88 4.11 5.21
C ALA A 133 -16.88 4.23 6.39
N ALA A 134 -16.23 3.14 6.77
CA ALA A 134 -15.22 3.15 7.82
C ALA A 134 -13.94 3.89 7.39
N ILE A 135 -13.47 3.64 6.16
CA ILE A 135 -12.30 4.33 5.58
C ILE A 135 -12.59 5.82 5.46
N ALA A 136 -13.75 6.19 4.91
CA ALA A 136 -14.15 7.59 4.78
C ALA A 136 -14.21 8.30 6.13
N GLY A 137 -14.69 7.64 7.17
CA GLY A 137 -14.70 8.18 8.53
C GLY A 137 -13.29 8.47 9.08
N ILE A 138 -12.33 7.58 8.83
CA ILE A 138 -10.92 7.79 9.22
C ILE A 138 -10.33 9.01 8.50
N ILE A 139 -10.51 9.06 7.17
CA ILE A 139 -9.96 10.12 6.33
C ILE A 139 -10.62 11.48 6.67
N ALA A 140 -11.94 11.51 6.86
CA ALA A 140 -12.67 12.71 7.25
C ALA A 140 -12.23 13.24 8.60
N ALA A 141 -12.02 12.37 9.59
CA ALA A 141 -11.53 12.75 10.91
C ALA A 141 -10.14 13.39 10.86
N ARG A 142 -9.28 12.94 9.93
CA ARG A 142 -7.94 13.50 9.72
C ARG A 142 -7.97 14.82 8.97
N SER A 143 -8.65 14.85 7.82
CA SER A 143 -8.63 15.96 6.88
C SER A 143 -9.51 17.14 7.30
N GLY A 144 -10.55 16.87 8.10
CA GLY A 144 -11.61 17.84 8.39
C GLY A 144 -12.62 18.02 7.25
N MET A 145 -12.52 17.24 6.18
CA MET A 145 -13.51 17.22 5.09
C MET A 145 -14.82 16.56 5.55
N ASP A 146 -15.93 16.91 4.91
CA ASP A 146 -17.16 16.16 5.11
C ASP A 146 -17.04 14.72 4.62
N VAL A 147 -17.65 13.76 5.32
CA VAL A 147 -17.57 12.33 4.96
C VAL A 147 -18.10 12.06 3.55
N GLU A 148 -19.10 12.81 3.12
CA GLU A 148 -19.67 12.68 1.77
C GLU A 148 -18.69 13.14 0.68
N ASP A 149 -17.92 14.22 0.94
CA ASP A 149 -16.86 14.68 0.03
C ASP A 149 -15.70 13.69 -0.04
N VAL A 150 -15.33 13.09 1.10
CA VAL A 150 -14.33 12.02 1.12
C VAL A 150 -14.80 10.80 0.34
N ARG A 151 -16.06 10.38 0.50
CA ARG A 151 -16.62 9.26 -0.27
C ARG A 151 -16.64 9.55 -1.78
N ALA A 152 -16.98 10.76 -2.18
CA ALA A 152 -16.91 11.16 -3.58
C ALA A 152 -15.46 11.13 -4.11
N ALA A 153 -14.49 11.53 -3.30
CA ALA A 153 -13.08 11.45 -3.68
C ALA A 153 -12.57 9.99 -3.75
N MET A 154 -13.08 9.09 -2.89
CA MET A 154 -12.77 7.66 -2.95
C MET A 154 -13.36 7.01 -4.21
N ASP A 155 -14.64 7.26 -4.54
CA ASP A 155 -15.29 6.75 -5.75
C ASP A 155 -14.58 7.21 -7.03
N ALA A 156 -14.05 8.45 -7.01
CA ALA A 156 -13.26 9.00 -8.11
C ALA A 156 -11.84 8.46 -8.21
N GLU A 157 -11.35 7.66 -7.23
CA GLU A 157 -9.94 7.27 -7.11
C GLU A 157 -9.01 8.49 -7.18
N THR A 158 -8.97 9.24 -6.08
CA THR A 158 -8.26 10.54 -6.06
C THR A 158 -6.81 10.38 -5.63
N TRP A 159 -5.93 10.97 -6.42
CA TRP A 159 -4.50 11.04 -6.19
C TRP A 159 -4.10 12.44 -5.73
N TYR A 160 -3.23 12.50 -4.73
CA TYR A 160 -2.71 13.71 -4.14
C TYR A 160 -1.18 13.68 -4.21
N ASP A 161 -0.56 14.67 -4.84
CA ASP A 161 0.84 14.98 -4.59
C ASP A 161 1.03 15.57 -3.18
N GLY A 162 2.26 15.83 -2.78
CA GLY A 162 2.53 16.34 -1.44
C GLY A 162 1.80 17.65 -1.13
N ALA A 163 1.74 18.59 -2.07
CA ALA A 163 1.08 19.89 -1.88
C ALA A 163 -0.43 19.73 -1.77
N ALA A 164 -1.04 18.94 -2.67
CA ALA A 164 -2.47 18.66 -2.65
C ALA A 164 -2.89 17.90 -1.38
N ALA A 165 -2.03 16.99 -0.89
CA ALA A 165 -2.28 16.27 0.36
C ALA A 165 -2.28 17.20 1.59
N VAL A 166 -1.39 18.19 1.63
CA VAL A 166 -1.37 19.21 2.68
C VAL A 166 -2.61 20.08 2.58
N ASP A 167 -2.97 20.56 1.40
CA ASP A 167 -4.16 21.38 1.16
C ASP A 167 -5.46 20.65 1.55
N ALA A 168 -5.50 19.34 1.33
CA ALA A 168 -6.61 18.47 1.72
C ALA A 168 -6.59 18.07 3.21
N GLY A 169 -5.58 18.44 3.98
CA GLY A 169 -5.44 18.08 5.40
C GLY A 169 -5.06 16.60 5.63
N LEU A 170 -4.60 15.92 4.60
CA LEU A 170 -4.13 14.51 4.66
C LEU A 170 -2.66 14.41 5.08
N ALA A 171 -1.87 15.44 4.80
CA ALA A 171 -0.50 15.59 5.26
C ALA A 171 -0.31 16.92 5.99
N ASP A 172 0.76 17.04 6.78
CA ASP A 172 1.11 18.24 7.53
C ASP A 172 2.23 19.02 6.89
N GLU A 173 3.12 18.34 6.16
CA GLU A 173 4.36 18.94 5.65
C GLU A 173 4.84 18.21 4.39
N VAL A 174 5.42 18.97 3.46
CA VAL A 174 6.16 18.45 2.33
C VAL A 174 7.63 18.77 2.54
N ILE A 175 8.50 17.78 2.35
CA ILE A 175 9.94 17.99 2.39
C ILE A 175 10.51 17.85 0.97
N GLU A 176 11.31 18.86 0.58
CA GLU A 176 12.10 18.79 -0.66
C GLU A 176 13.26 17.79 -0.46
N THR A 177 13.40 16.89 -1.38
CA THR A 177 14.45 15.87 -1.32
C THR A 177 15.53 16.19 -2.34
N ASP A 178 16.72 16.54 -1.87
CA ASP A 178 17.91 16.82 -2.73
C ASP A 178 18.37 15.60 -3.55
N GLN A 179 17.95 14.41 -3.17
CA GLN A 179 18.20 13.15 -3.88
C GLN A 179 16.87 12.43 -4.09
N ARG A 180 16.47 12.26 -5.32
CA ARG A 180 15.37 11.36 -5.68
C ARG A 180 15.77 9.95 -5.26
N VAL A 181 15.31 9.54 -4.09
CA VAL A 181 15.26 8.13 -3.72
C VAL A 181 14.16 7.55 -4.58
N ALA A 182 14.56 6.90 -5.67
CA ALA A 182 13.62 6.29 -6.58
C ALA A 182 12.84 5.21 -5.79
N ALA A 183 11.60 5.52 -5.45
CA ALA A 183 10.66 4.51 -4.99
C ALA A 183 10.47 3.55 -6.17
N SER A 184 10.94 2.31 -6.03
CA SER A 184 10.80 1.33 -7.08
C SER A 184 9.51 0.56 -6.90
N ILE A 185 8.42 1.10 -7.45
CA ILE A 185 7.14 0.39 -7.49
C ILE A 185 7.00 -0.31 -8.83
N ASP A 186 6.63 -1.59 -8.77
CA ASP A 186 6.35 -2.37 -9.96
C ASP A 186 5.17 -1.73 -10.73
N ARG A 187 5.42 -1.36 -11.99
CA ARG A 187 4.39 -0.83 -12.90
C ARG A 187 3.17 -1.75 -13.02
N ALA A 188 3.33 -3.05 -12.82
CA ALA A 188 2.22 -3.99 -12.81
C ALA A 188 1.28 -3.78 -11.61
N ILE A 189 1.77 -3.23 -10.50
CA ILE A 189 0.95 -2.86 -9.35
C ILE A 189 0.19 -1.56 -9.64
N LEU A 190 0.87 -0.56 -10.20
CA LEU A 190 0.23 0.70 -10.60
C LEU A 190 -0.86 0.48 -11.65
N ALA A 191 -0.69 -0.48 -12.56
CA ALA A 191 -1.71 -0.82 -13.56
C ALA A 191 -3.03 -1.37 -12.99
N ARG A 192 -3.13 -1.61 -11.69
CA ARG A 192 -4.39 -2.00 -11.01
C ARG A 192 -5.30 -0.82 -10.73
N PHE A 193 -4.75 0.39 -10.70
CA PHE A 193 -5.51 1.62 -10.44
C PHE A 193 -6.01 2.22 -11.76
N LYS A 194 -7.13 2.95 -11.71
CA LYS A 194 -7.83 3.44 -12.91
C LYS A 194 -7.33 4.80 -13.40
N HIS A 195 -6.91 5.66 -12.47
CA HIS A 195 -6.65 7.08 -12.74
C HIS A 195 -5.26 7.52 -12.32
N VAL A 196 -4.25 6.63 -12.40
CA VAL A 196 -2.86 6.96 -12.05
C VAL A 196 -2.38 8.17 -12.88
N PRO A 197 -1.98 9.29 -12.24
CA PRO A 197 -1.44 10.43 -12.97
C PRO A 197 -0.14 10.07 -13.70
N GLU A 198 0.09 10.66 -14.86
CA GLU A 198 1.30 10.38 -15.66
C GLU A 198 2.56 10.78 -14.90
N GLU A 199 2.51 11.90 -14.17
CA GLU A 199 3.58 12.37 -13.30
C GLU A 199 3.90 11.37 -12.17
N ALA A 200 2.88 10.69 -11.63
CA ALA A 200 3.07 9.65 -10.63
C ALA A 200 3.75 8.41 -11.22
N ILE A 201 3.40 8.04 -12.46
CA ILE A 201 4.07 6.93 -13.17
C ILE A 201 5.55 7.25 -13.39
N GLU A 202 5.86 8.47 -13.81
CA GLU A 202 7.25 8.90 -14.02
C GLU A 202 8.05 9.01 -12.72
N ALA A 203 7.42 9.51 -11.65
CA ALA A 203 8.06 9.68 -10.34
C ALA A 203 8.31 8.35 -9.62
N LEU A 204 7.38 7.39 -9.75
CA LEU A 204 7.39 6.12 -9.02
C LEU A 204 7.98 4.96 -9.83
N ALA A 205 8.06 5.09 -11.16
CA ALA A 205 8.67 4.05 -11.98
C ALA A 205 10.18 4.04 -11.77
N SER A 206 10.74 2.89 -11.39
CA SER A 206 12.18 2.70 -11.38
C SER A 206 12.77 3.08 -12.74
N PRO A 207 13.92 3.77 -12.80
CA PRO A 207 14.69 3.81 -14.03
C PRO A 207 14.93 2.37 -14.46
N GLU A 208 14.68 2.08 -15.73
CA GLU A 208 14.90 0.76 -16.31
C GLU A 208 16.26 0.23 -15.82
N ALA A 209 16.24 -0.93 -15.17
CA ALA A 209 17.46 -1.63 -14.89
C ALA A 209 18.09 -1.90 -16.26
N GLU A 210 19.18 -1.20 -16.59
CA GLU A 210 20.01 -1.56 -17.73
C GLU A 210 20.25 -3.07 -17.59
N GLU A 211 19.83 -3.82 -18.60
CA GLU A 211 20.10 -5.24 -18.73
C GLU A 211 21.61 -5.46 -18.63
N THR A 212 22.09 -5.65 -17.39
CA THR A 212 23.40 -6.24 -17.23
C THR A 212 23.22 -7.70 -17.63
N GLU A 213 23.61 -8.02 -18.86
CA GLU A 213 23.84 -9.38 -19.33
C GLU A 213 24.83 -10.09 -18.39
N GLY A 214 24.29 -10.59 -17.30
CA GLY A 214 24.95 -11.52 -16.41
C GLY A 214 24.67 -12.94 -16.88
N LYS A 215 25.57 -13.49 -17.70
CA LYS A 215 25.61 -14.89 -18.09
C LYS A 215 25.47 -15.79 -16.86
N SER A 216 24.32 -16.38 -16.67
CA SER A 216 24.15 -17.56 -15.83
C SER A 216 23.63 -18.70 -16.70
N HIS A 217 24.51 -19.67 -16.92
CA HIS A 217 24.23 -20.93 -17.56
C HIS A 217 23.23 -21.73 -16.71
N ALA A 218 22.04 -21.97 -17.26
CA ALA A 218 21.28 -23.19 -17.04
C ALA A 218 20.36 -23.41 -18.24
N ALA A 219 20.94 -24.03 -19.27
CA ALA A 219 20.16 -24.62 -20.35
C ALA A 219 19.28 -25.71 -19.75
N ASN A 220 17.97 -25.50 -19.71
CA ASN A 220 17.01 -26.55 -19.54
C ASN A 220 16.18 -26.65 -20.81
N THR A 221 16.57 -27.62 -21.65
CA THR A 221 15.93 -27.98 -22.90
C THR A 221 14.54 -28.54 -22.60
N MET A 222 13.50 -27.71 -22.80
CA MET A 222 12.13 -28.25 -22.85
C MET A 222 11.85 -28.77 -24.25
N GLN A 223 11.79 -30.07 -24.35
CA GLN A 223 11.20 -30.75 -25.48
C GLN A 223 9.74 -30.35 -25.64
N GLN A 224 9.41 -29.84 -26.81
CA GLN A 224 8.03 -29.59 -27.24
C GLN A 224 7.32 -30.96 -27.35
N ASN A 225 6.34 -31.18 -26.47
CA ASN A 225 5.35 -32.23 -26.65
C ASN A 225 4.11 -31.59 -27.32
N GLU A 226 3.87 -31.96 -28.56
CA GLU A 226 2.65 -31.62 -29.28
C GLU A 226 1.45 -32.29 -28.59
N GLY A 227 0.41 -31.52 -28.24
CA GLY A 227 -0.88 -32.05 -27.79
C GLY A 227 -1.43 -31.53 -26.46
N SER A 228 -0.83 -30.52 -25.85
CA SER A 228 -1.39 -29.94 -24.62
C SER A 228 -1.65 -28.44 -24.79
N ARG A 229 -2.87 -28.01 -24.53
CA ARG A 229 -3.20 -26.59 -24.43
C ARG A 229 -3.04 -26.15 -23.00
N LEU A 230 -2.32 -25.04 -22.79
CA LEU A 230 -2.20 -24.36 -21.51
C LEU A 230 -3.34 -23.35 -21.38
N LEU A 231 -4.16 -23.51 -20.35
CA LEU A 231 -5.16 -22.54 -19.96
C LEU A 231 -4.65 -21.75 -18.74
N VAL A 232 -4.51 -20.45 -18.90
CA VAL A 232 -4.10 -19.56 -17.79
C VAL A 232 -5.34 -18.86 -17.25
N LEU A 233 -5.70 -19.13 -15.99
CA LEU A 233 -6.78 -18.46 -15.27
C LEU A 233 -6.19 -17.81 -14.01
N GLY A 234 -6.03 -16.51 -14.07
CA GLY A 234 -5.32 -15.76 -13.02
C GLY A 234 -3.85 -16.18 -12.93
N ASN A 235 -3.33 -16.36 -11.73
CA ASN A 235 -1.95 -16.84 -11.50
C ASN A 235 -1.79 -18.36 -11.56
N ARG A 236 -2.76 -19.13 -12.07
CA ARG A 236 -2.67 -20.59 -12.17
C ARG A 236 -2.66 -21.04 -13.61
N VAL A 237 -1.70 -21.92 -13.91
CA VAL A 237 -1.55 -22.57 -15.20
C VAL A 237 -2.12 -23.99 -15.10
N TYR A 238 -3.11 -24.31 -15.93
CA TYR A 238 -3.71 -25.64 -16.02
C TYR A 238 -3.30 -26.27 -17.33
N GLN A 239 -2.86 -27.52 -17.26
CA GLN A 239 -2.56 -28.32 -18.43
C GLN A 239 -3.77 -29.23 -18.74
N THR A 240 -4.42 -28.98 -19.87
CA THR A 240 -5.50 -29.86 -20.34
C THR A 240 -4.93 -30.92 -21.28
N LYS A 241 -5.25 -32.20 -21.02
CA LYS A 241 -5.04 -33.25 -21.95
C LYS A 241 -6.32 -33.45 -22.78
N GLU A 242 -6.20 -33.51 -24.10
CA GLU A 242 -7.27 -34.05 -24.93
C GLU A 242 -7.37 -35.57 -24.76
#